data_8a63f28292612713519d4c17983f4366
#
_entry.id   8a63f28292612713519d4c17983f4366
#
_cell.length_a   1.000
_cell.length_b   1.000
_cell.length_c   1.000
_cell.angle_alpha   90.00
_cell.angle_beta   90.00
_cell.angle_gamma   90.00
#
_symmetry.space_group_name_H-M   'P 1'
#
loop_
_entity.id
_entity.type
_entity.pdbx_description
1 polymer ?
#
loop_
_entity_poly.entity_id
_entity_poly.type
_entity_poly.pdbx_seq_one_letter_code
_entity_poly.pdbx_strand_id
1 'polypeptide(L)'
;MGLIRSLISSRPLDSLRRHIQDTDRWVFAVGAISAVLTFLIISPMFWLIWQATTVEFGRAVELMFSPVTARITLNSILLMVSVTVASILIGVPLALLTTRTDLPYPRFWTVVAALPLVIPSYIGAIAFVSMFGSGGQIESIFGLTIPRIQGLWGSVFIITLYTYPYVFLTTRASLLSMDSSLVDAARSLNHTPAESFRRVTFPIIRPGIAAGALLTALYAISDFGTPAFMQANVFTSRIYGEFSGFAVEYAAL
;
A
#
# COMPACT_ATOMS: atom_id res chain seq x y z
N MET A 1 -56.23 38.30 36.26
CA MET A 1 -55.61 38.66 34.97
C MET A 1 -54.05 38.69 35.08
N GLY A 2 -53.44 38.01 36.05
CA GLY A 2 -52.00 38.00 36.37
C GLY A 2 -51.26 36.67 36.16
N LEU A 3 -51.98 35.56 35.86
CA LEU A 3 -51.41 34.22 35.78
C LEU A 3 -50.99 33.76 34.35
N ILE A 4 -51.36 34.50 33.32
CA ILE A 4 -51.03 34.16 31.93
C ILE A 4 -49.74 34.84 31.46
N ARG A 5 -49.24 35.86 32.18
CA ARG A 5 -47.96 36.55 31.83
C ARG A 5 -46.71 35.85 32.31
N SER A 6 -46.80 34.87 33.19
CA SER A 6 -45.62 34.15 33.72
C SER A 6 -45.26 32.88 32.94
N LEU A 7 -46.09 32.46 31.96
CA LEU A 7 -45.84 31.26 31.14
C LEU A 7 -45.21 31.55 29.78
N ILE A 8 -45.00 32.82 29.41
CA ILE A 8 -44.25 33.21 28.23
C ILE A 8 -42.87 33.70 28.70
N SER A 9 -42.18 32.92 29.49
CA SER A 9 -40.77 33.19 29.75
C SER A 9 -39.96 32.81 28.51
N SER A 10 -39.26 33.78 27.96
CA SER A 10 -38.37 33.75 26.79
C SER A 10 -37.21 32.73 26.85
N ARG A 11 -37.26 31.76 27.79
CA ARG A 11 -36.23 30.76 28.03
C ARG A 11 -35.97 29.75 26.89
N PRO A 12 -36.97 29.30 26.09
CA PRO A 12 -36.65 28.33 25.03
C PRO A 12 -35.93 28.95 23.81
N LEU A 13 -36.16 30.25 23.55
CA LEU A 13 -35.56 30.91 22.37
C LEU A 13 -34.09 31.27 22.60
N ASP A 14 -33.69 31.60 23.83
CA ASP A 14 -32.30 31.94 24.17
C ASP A 14 -31.41 30.69 24.27
N SER A 15 -31.97 29.54 24.63
CA SER A 15 -31.28 28.27 24.59
C SER A 15 -31.07 27.78 23.16
N LEU A 16 -32.02 27.92 22.30
CA LEU A 16 -31.92 27.62 20.86
C LEU A 16 -30.92 28.54 20.16
N ARG A 17 -30.97 29.85 20.44
CA ARG A 17 -29.97 30.79 19.90
C ARG A 17 -28.55 30.47 20.32
N ARG A 18 -28.32 30.12 21.58
CA ARG A 18 -27.01 29.69 22.08
C ARG A 18 -26.57 28.40 21.41
N HIS A 19 -27.45 27.44 21.23
CA HIS A 19 -27.11 26.18 20.57
C HIS A 19 -26.76 26.38 19.09
N ILE A 20 -27.45 27.25 18.37
CA ILE A 20 -27.13 27.62 16.99
C ILE A 20 -25.79 28.36 16.92
N GLN A 21 -25.57 29.34 17.82
CA GLN A 21 -24.28 30.09 17.82
C GLN A 21 -23.08 29.23 18.22
N ASP A 22 -23.24 28.26 19.10
CA ASP A 22 -22.18 27.30 19.46
C ASP A 22 -21.95 26.32 18.31
N THR A 23 -23.00 25.88 17.61
CA THR A 23 -22.85 25.03 16.42
C THR A 23 -22.07 25.74 15.32
N ASP A 24 -22.38 27.03 15.07
CA ASP A 24 -21.66 27.84 14.05
C ASP A 24 -20.18 28.02 14.41
N ARG A 25 -19.87 28.22 15.69
CA ARG A 25 -18.47 28.33 16.17
C ARG A 25 -17.70 27.03 15.99
N TRP A 26 -18.33 25.88 16.30
CA TRP A 26 -17.69 24.57 16.08
C TRP A 26 -17.49 24.26 14.61
N VAL A 27 -18.48 24.57 13.78
CA VAL A 27 -18.38 24.40 12.31
C VAL A 27 -17.24 25.26 11.75
N PHE A 28 -17.16 26.52 12.22
CA PHE A 28 -16.06 27.40 11.81
C PHE A 28 -14.69 26.91 12.30
N ALA A 29 -14.60 26.46 13.55
CA ALA A 29 -13.36 25.92 14.12
C ALA A 29 -12.92 24.65 13.38
N VAL A 30 -13.82 23.72 13.12
CA VAL A 30 -13.55 22.51 12.35
C VAL A 30 -13.14 22.86 10.91
N GLY A 31 -13.84 23.80 10.28
CA GLY A 31 -13.51 24.31 8.96
C GLY A 31 -12.12 24.92 8.89
N ALA A 32 -11.77 25.76 9.87
CA ALA A 32 -10.45 26.39 9.96
C ALA A 32 -9.32 25.35 10.18
N ILE A 33 -9.54 24.40 11.09
CA ILE A 33 -8.61 23.30 11.33
C ILE A 33 -8.43 22.45 10.06
N SER A 34 -9.54 22.10 9.39
CA SER A 34 -9.50 21.35 8.14
C SER A 34 -8.75 22.10 7.04
N ALA A 35 -8.97 23.42 6.91
CA ALA A 35 -8.26 24.25 5.95
C ALA A 35 -6.76 24.31 6.22
N VAL A 36 -6.36 24.47 7.50
CA VAL A 36 -4.95 24.46 7.92
C VAL A 36 -4.30 23.11 7.62
N LEU A 37 -4.95 22.01 7.97
CA LEU A 37 -4.44 20.67 7.69
C LEU A 37 -4.32 20.42 6.18
N THR A 38 -5.32 20.83 5.40
CA THR A 38 -5.27 20.72 3.95
C THR A 38 -4.12 21.54 3.37
N PHE A 39 -3.92 22.77 3.84
CA PHE A 39 -2.80 23.61 3.41
C PHE A 39 -1.45 22.98 3.77
N LEU A 40 -1.29 22.46 4.98
CA LEU A 40 -0.05 21.79 5.40
C LEU A 40 0.24 20.54 4.58
N ILE A 41 -0.79 19.75 4.20
CA ILE A 41 -0.62 18.55 3.37
C ILE A 41 -0.27 18.91 1.92
N ILE A 42 -0.84 19.99 1.38
CA ILE A 42 -0.65 20.38 -0.02
C ILE A 42 0.62 21.25 -0.19
N SER A 43 1.07 21.95 0.86
CA SER A 43 2.22 22.88 0.78
C SER A 43 3.51 22.24 0.25
N PRO A 44 3.91 21.00 0.60
CA PRO A 44 5.09 20.37 0.02
C PRO A 44 4.96 20.15 -1.50
N MET A 45 3.73 19.85 -1.98
CA MET A 45 3.50 19.69 -3.43
C MET A 45 3.69 21.00 -4.19
N PHE A 46 3.20 22.12 -3.61
CA PHE A 46 3.47 23.45 -4.19
C PHE A 46 4.95 23.77 -4.25
N TRP A 47 5.69 23.43 -3.19
CA TRP A 47 7.13 23.63 -3.17
C TRP A 47 7.86 22.81 -4.24
N LEU A 48 7.48 21.54 -4.42
CA LEU A 48 8.04 20.67 -5.47
C LEU A 48 7.74 21.22 -6.87
N ILE A 49 6.50 21.65 -7.12
CA ILE A 49 6.13 22.27 -8.41
C ILE A 49 6.96 23.55 -8.65
N TRP A 50 7.10 24.39 -7.63
CA TRP A 50 7.95 25.57 -7.72
C TRP A 50 9.39 25.19 -8.07
N GLN A 51 9.95 24.21 -7.40
CA GLN A 51 11.32 23.74 -7.65
C GLN A 51 11.48 23.18 -9.07
N ALA A 52 10.50 22.42 -9.56
CA ALA A 52 10.53 21.93 -10.94
C ALA A 52 10.51 23.06 -11.98
N THR A 53 9.87 24.21 -11.69
CA THR A 53 9.87 25.38 -12.61
C THR A 53 11.19 26.13 -12.64
N THR A 54 12.11 25.87 -11.71
CA THR A 54 13.46 26.51 -11.71
C THR A 54 14.41 25.87 -12.72
N VAL A 55 14.10 24.66 -13.19
CA VAL A 55 14.89 23.97 -14.22
C VAL A 55 14.59 24.58 -15.59
N GLU A 56 15.63 24.86 -16.36
CA GLU A 56 15.48 25.31 -17.75
C GLU A 56 14.69 24.29 -18.57
N PHE A 57 13.67 24.76 -19.29
CA PHE A 57 12.75 23.89 -20.04
C PHE A 57 13.45 22.91 -20.99
N GLY A 58 14.49 23.39 -21.71
CA GLY A 58 15.29 22.54 -22.60
C GLY A 58 15.98 21.39 -21.84
N ARG A 59 16.53 21.69 -20.68
CA ARG A 59 17.18 20.70 -19.83
C ARG A 59 16.17 19.72 -19.21
N ALA A 60 14.99 20.19 -18.80
CA ALA A 60 13.92 19.33 -18.28
C ALA A 60 13.47 18.31 -19.34
N VAL A 61 13.23 18.77 -20.59
CA VAL A 61 12.86 17.87 -21.70
C VAL A 61 13.96 16.86 -21.99
N GLU A 62 15.24 17.27 -22.04
CA GLU A 62 16.37 16.37 -22.25
C GLU A 62 16.42 15.28 -21.18
N LEU A 63 16.26 15.62 -19.91
CA LEU A 63 16.26 14.68 -18.80
C LEU A 63 15.06 13.72 -18.86
N MET A 64 13.85 14.23 -19.11
CA MET A 64 12.64 13.41 -19.19
C MET A 64 12.70 12.37 -20.31
N PHE A 65 13.30 12.71 -21.45
CA PHE A 65 13.43 11.80 -22.61
C PHE A 65 14.80 11.13 -22.69
N SER A 66 15.59 11.16 -21.62
CA SER A 66 16.88 10.49 -21.59
C SER A 66 16.73 8.97 -21.56
N PRO A 67 17.67 8.20 -22.15
CA PRO A 67 17.70 6.74 -22.05
C PRO A 67 17.79 6.25 -20.59
N VAL A 68 18.34 7.06 -19.70
CA VAL A 68 18.45 6.75 -18.27
C VAL A 68 17.06 6.78 -17.63
N THR A 69 16.30 7.85 -17.86
CA THR A 69 14.93 7.99 -17.34
C THR A 69 14.02 6.91 -17.90
N ALA A 70 14.12 6.59 -19.20
CA ALA A 70 13.36 5.49 -19.80
C ALA A 70 13.65 4.14 -19.12
N ARG A 71 14.93 3.85 -18.80
CA ARG A 71 15.32 2.64 -18.07
C ARG A 71 14.78 2.61 -16.64
N ILE A 72 14.85 3.73 -15.93
CA ILE A 72 14.34 3.86 -14.55
C ILE A 72 12.82 3.66 -14.54
N THR A 73 12.11 4.26 -15.50
CA THR A 73 10.66 4.07 -15.69
C THR A 73 10.31 2.61 -15.91
N LEU A 74 11.00 1.96 -16.84
CA LEU A 74 10.79 0.54 -17.10
C LEU A 74 11.06 -0.32 -15.87
N ASN A 75 12.16 -0.08 -15.15
CA ASN A 75 12.48 -0.81 -13.93
C ASN A 75 11.42 -0.61 -12.84
N SER A 76 10.92 0.62 -12.68
CA SER A 76 9.88 0.92 -11.68
C SER A 76 8.56 0.21 -12.01
N ILE A 77 8.16 0.19 -13.29
CA ILE A 77 6.98 -0.54 -13.76
C ILE A 77 7.19 -2.06 -13.59
N LEU A 78 8.35 -2.58 -13.96
CA LEU A 78 8.69 -3.99 -13.77
C LEU A 78 8.68 -4.39 -12.30
N LEU A 79 9.23 -3.56 -11.41
CA LEU A 79 9.18 -3.77 -9.97
C LEU A 79 7.73 -3.87 -9.50
N MET A 80 6.91 -2.87 -9.79
CA MET A 80 5.50 -2.80 -9.39
C MET A 80 4.72 -4.02 -9.89
N VAL A 81 4.81 -4.33 -11.19
CA VAL A 81 4.06 -5.43 -11.80
C VAL A 81 4.53 -6.78 -11.26
N SER A 82 5.85 -7.00 -11.16
CA SER A 82 6.41 -8.28 -10.70
C SER A 82 6.05 -8.55 -9.23
N VAL A 83 6.16 -7.54 -8.35
CA VAL A 83 5.76 -7.65 -6.94
C VAL A 83 4.27 -7.94 -6.82
N THR A 84 3.44 -7.23 -7.59
CA THR A 84 1.99 -7.41 -7.56
C THR A 84 1.59 -8.82 -8.01
N VAL A 85 2.13 -9.28 -9.13
CA VAL A 85 1.86 -10.63 -9.65
C VAL A 85 2.33 -11.70 -8.66
N ALA A 86 3.56 -11.58 -8.14
CA ALA A 86 4.10 -12.52 -7.17
C ALA A 86 3.26 -12.54 -5.87
N SER A 87 2.81 -11.37 -5.41
CA SER A 87 1.94 -11.28 -4.23
C SER A 87 0.57 -11.90 -4.45
N ILE A 88 0.00 -11.81 -5.65
CA ILE A 88 -1.23 -12.51 -6.02
C ILE A 88 -1.00 -14.03 -6.01
N LEU A 89 0.09 -14.49 -6.62
CA LEU A 89 0.43 -15.92 -6.72
C LEU A 89 0.66 -16.56 -5.34
N ILE A 90 1.09 -15.80 -4.34
CA ILE A 90 1.27 -16.27 -2.96
C ILE A 90 0.00 -16.04 -2.13
N GLY A 91 -0.55 -14.84 -2.17
CA GLY A 91 -1.63 -14.40 -1.28
C GLY A 91 -2.96 -15.10 -1.55
N VAL A 92 -3.33 -15.29 -2.83
CA VAL A 92 -4.59 -15.95 -3.19
C VAL A 92 -4.61 -17.42 -2.76
N PRO A 93 -3.59 -18.26 -3.06
CA PRO A 93 -3.57 -19.64 -2.57
C PRO A 93 -3.58 -19.73 -1.03
N LEU A 94 -2.83 -18.88 -0.33
CA LEU A 94 -2.85 -18.85 1.13
C LEU A 94 -4.23 -18.49 1.68
N ALA A 95 -4.95 -17.55 1.05
CA ALA A 95 -6.31 -17.19 1.43
C ALA A 95 -7.27 -18.38 1.25
N LEU A 96 -7.16 -19.11 0.13
CA LEU A 96 -7.95 -20.31 -0.12
C LEU A 96 -7.62 -21.43 0.88
N LEU A 97 -6.35 -21.68 1.14
CA LEU A 97 -5.91 -22.70 2.09
C LEU A 97 -6.44 -22.41 3.50
N THR A 98 -6.38 -21.16 3.95
CA THR A 98 -6.81 -20.81 5.32
C THR A 98 -8.32 -20.67 5.50
N THR A 99 -9.13 -20.68 4.40
CA THR A 99 -10.59 -20.47 4.47
C THR A 99 -11.42 -21.61 3.89
N ARG A 100 -10.86 -22.40 2.96
CA ARG A 100 -11.61 -23.40 2.18
C ARG A 100 -11.08 -24.81 2.30
N THR A 101 -10.09 -25.03 3.16
CA THR A 101 -9.54 -26.36 3.45
C THR A 101 -9.63 -26.66 4.94
N ASP A 102 -9.60 -27.94 5.30
CA ASP A 102 -9.61 -28.43 6.68
C ASP A 102 -8.22 -28.31 7.32
N LEU A 103 -7.59 -27.13 7.17
CA LEU A 103 -6.27 -26.86 7.74
C LEU A 103 -6.35 -26.83 9.27
N PRO A 104 -5.53 -27.61 10.00
CA PRO A 104 -5.50 -27.54 11.46
C PRO A 104 -5.03 -26.14 11.90
N TYR A 105 -5.69 -25.60 12.92
CA TYR A 105 -5.39 -24.27 13.49
C TYR A 105 -5.39 -23.12 12.47
N PRO A 106 -6.47 -22.89 11.71
CA PRO A 106 -6.50 -21.91 10.61
C PRO A 106 -6.22 -20.46 11.08
N ARG A 107 -6.59 -20.14 12.32
CA ARG A 107 -6.29 -18.82 12.93
C ARG A 107 -4.79 -18.60 13.12
N PHE A 108 -4.08 -19.62 13.58
CA PHE A 108 -2.62 -19.57 13.74
C PHE A 108 -1.94 -19.29 12.39
N TRP A 109 -2.28 -20.06 11.36
CA TRP A 109 -1.70 -19.86 10.02
C TRP A 109 -2.07 -18.52 9.40
N THR A 110 -3.26 -17.98 9.70
CA THR A 110 -3.65 -16.64 9.26
C THR A 110 -2.75 -15.58 9.87
N VAL A 111 -2.47 -15.67 11.17
CA VAL A 111 -1.58 -14.74 11.86
C VAL A 111 -0.14 -14.85 11.32
N VAL A 112 0.37 -16.07 11.20
CA VAL A 112 1.73 -16.30 10.68
C VAL A 112 1.87 -15.76 9.25
N ALA A 113 0.88 -16.00 8.38
CA ALA A 113 0.90 -15.49 7.01
C ALA A 113 0.77 -13.96 6.92
N ALA A 114 0.15 -13.31 7.91
CA ALA A 114 0.04 -11.85 7.96
C ALA A 114 1.22 -11.17 8.66
N LEU A 115 2.02 -11.90 9.43
CA LEU A 115 3.10 -11.38 10.27
C LEU A 115 4.16 -10.56 9.52
N PRO A 116 4.55 -10.90 8.28
CA PRO A 116 5.52 -10.10 7.54
C PRO A 116 5.10 -8.64 7.33
N LEU A 117 3.79 -8.34 7.31
CA LEU A 117 3.28 -6.98 7.14
C LEU A 117 3.66 -6.04 8.30
N VAL A 118 3.94 -6.59 9.48
CA VAL A 118 4.30 -5.80 10.68
C VAL A 118 5.73 -5.26 10.57
N ILE A 119 6.58 -5.92 9.79
CA ILE A 119 7.99 -5.56 9.66
C ILE A 119 8.18 -4.69 8.42
N PRO A 120 8.75 -3.48 8.54
CA PRO A 120 9.09 -2.66 7.39
C PRO A 120 10.02 -3.40 6.41
N SER A 121 9.71 -3.35 5.11
CA SER A 121 10.43 -4.09 4.07
C SER A 121 11.93 -3.80 4.02
N TYR A 122 12.33 -2.55 4.29
CA TYR A 122 13.75 -2.16 4.29
C TYR A 122 14.56 -2.84 5.41
N ILE A 123 13.93 -3.14 6.56
CA ILE A 123 14.59 -3.91 7.64
C ILE A 123 14.85 -5.33 7.13
N GLY A 124 13.88 -5.91 6.42
CA GLY A 124 14.06 -7.19 5.76
C GLY A 124 15.17 -7.17 4.71
N ALA A 125 15.27 -6.09 3.93
CA ALA A 125 16.35 -5.90 2.96
C ALA A 125 17.72 -5.85 3.64
N ILE A 126 17.86 -5.07 4.72
CA ILE A 126 19.10 -4.99 5.50
C ILE A 126 19.48 -6.36 6.06
N ALA A 127 18.54 -7.04 6.71
CA ALA A 127 18.76 -8.37 7.27
C ALA A 127 19.17 -9.37 6.18
N PHE A 128 18.49 -9.35 5.03
CA PHE A 128 18.80 -10.23 3.91
C PHE A 128 20.20 -9.99 3.36
N VAL A 129 20.57 -8.73 3.11
CA VAL A 129 21.92 -8.39 2.63
C VAL A 129 22.99 -8.75 3.66
N SER A 130 22.71 -8.54 4.95
CA SER A 130 23.64 -8.91 6.04
C SER A 130 23.84 -10.43 6.16
N MET A 131 22.80 -11.22 5.88
CA MET A 131 22.88 -12.68 5.94
C MET A 131 23.45 -13.29 4.66
N PHE A 132 22.98 -12.86 3.49
CA PHE A 132 23.22 -13.48 2.20
C PHE A 132 24.13 -12.65 1.27
N GLY A 133 24.54 -11.45 1.68
CA GLY A 133 25.49 -10.62 0.92
C GLY A 133 26.91 -11.19 0.95
N SER A 134 27.79 -10.65 0.10
CA SER A 134 29.21 -11.03 0.12
C SER A 134 29.86 -10.68 1.46
N GLY A 135 30.51 -11.64 2.09
CA GLY A 135 31.02 -11.51 3.46
C GLY A 135 29.91 -11.58 4.52
N GLY A 136 28.71 -12.01 4.15
CA GLY A 136 27.58 -12.15 5.06
C GLY A 136 27.75 -13.29 6.05
N GLN A 137 26.81 -13.36 7.01
CA GLN A 137 26.90 -14.34 8.11
C GLN A 137 26.89 -15.78 7.62
N ILE A 138 26.13 -16.11 6.55
CA ILE A 138 26.07 -17.47 6.01
C ILE A 138 27.40 -17.86 5.38
N GLU A 139 28.03 -16.96 4.64
CA GLU A 139 29.36 -17.20 4.07
C GLU A 139 30.40 -17.39 5.17
N SER A 140 30.35 -16.58 6.23
CA SER A 140 31.33 -16.67 7.33
C SER A 140 31.16 -17.93 8.20
N ILE A 141 29.90 -18.43 8.36
CA ILE A 141 29.61 -19.60 9.22
C ILE A 141 29.78 -20.92 8.45
N PHE A 142 29.26 -20.96 7.21
CA PHE A 142 29.18 -22.21 6.44
C PHE A 142 30.16 -22.29 5.27
N GLY A 143 30.93 -21.24 4.99
CA GLY A 143 31.86 -21.19 3.85
C GLY A 143 31.16 -21.21 2.48
N LEU A 144 29.84 -20.95 2.44
CA LEU A 144 29.02 -21.02 1.22
C LEU A 144 28.92 -19.64 0.58
N THR A 145 29.55 -19.45 -0.56
CA THR A 145 29.38 -18.26 -1.40
C THR A 145 28.03 -18.30 -2.10
N ILE A 146 27.11 -17.45 -1.66
CA ILE A 146 25.79 -17.32 -2.28
C ILE A 146 25.83 -16.23 -3.35
N PRO A 147 25.27 -16.44 -4.56
CA PRO A 147 25.18 -15.40 -5.58
C PRO A 147 24.46 -14.17 -5.01
N ARG A 148 24.97 -12.99 -5.31
CA ARG A 148 24.35 -11.73 -4.87
C ARG A 148 22.95 -11.58 -5.44
N ILE A 149 21.94 -11.71 -4.58
CA ILE A 149 20.55 -11.40 -4.92
C ILE A 149 20.36 -9.90 -4.62
N GLN A 150 20.73 -9.05 -5.57
CA GLN A 150 20.65 -7.59 -5.48
C GLN A 150 19.98 -7.01 -6.73
N GLY A 151 19.81 -5.69 -6.77
CA GLY A 151 19.17 -5.00 -7.89
C GLY A 151 17.66 -5.17 -7.91
N LEU A 152 17.10 -5.07 -9.10
CA LEU A 152 15.66 -5.11 -9.32
C LEU A 152 15.02 -6.40 -8.77
N TRP A 153 15.59 -7.56 -9.09
CA TRP A 153 15.02 -8.85 -8.69
C TRP A 153 15.15 -9.13 -7.20
N GLY A 154 16.22 -8.66 -6.56
CA GLY A 154 16.36 -8.68 -5.11
C GLY A 154 15.27 -7.83 -4.43
N SER A 155 15.02 -6.64 -4.98
CA SER A 155 13.92 -5.78 -4.51
C SER A 155 12.56 -6.43 -4.70
N VAL A 156 12.28 -7.03 -5.86
CA VAL A 156 11.04 -7.79 -6.12
C VAL A 156 10.86 -8.88 -5.08
N PHE A 157 11.88 -9.67 -4.83
CA PHE A 157 11.82 -10.76 -3.86
C PHE A 157 11.47 -10.28 -2.46
N ILE A 158 12.23 -9.30 -1.94
CA ILE A 158 12.01 -8.78 -0.59
C ILE A 158 10.65 -8.09 -0.47
N ILE A 159 10.31 -7.16 -1.36
CA ILE A 159 9.05 -6.43 -1.28
C ILE A 159 7.87 -7.43 -1.34
N THR A 160 7.94 -8.45 -2.20
CA THR A 160 6.89 -9.48 -2.28
C THR A 160 6.70 -10.19 -0.94
N LEU A 161 7.79 -10.59 -0.25
CA LEU A 161 7.69 -11.28 1.03
C LEU A 161 7.00 -10.45 2.13
N TYR A 162 7.10 -9.13 2.05
CA TYR A 162 6.50 -8.23 3.03
C TYR A 162 5.13 -7.68 2.61
N THR A 163 4.75 -7.80 1.33
CA THR A 163 3.50 -7.21 0.81
C THR A 163 2.46 -8.21 0.35
N TYR A 164 2.80 -9.49 0.11
CA TYR A 164 1.79 -10.49 -0.23
C TYR A 164 0.63 -10.58 0.79
N PRO A 165 0.80 -10.24 2.09
CA PRO A 165 -0.32 -10.26 3.02
C PRO A 165 -1.43 -9.25 2.70
N TYR A 166 -1.17 -8.18 1.94
CA TYR A 166 -2.23 -7.30 1.46
C TYR A 166 -3.23 -8.07 0.59
N VAL A 167 -2.72 -8.81 -0.40
CA VAL A 167 -3.56 -9.67 -1.26
C VAL A 167 -4.18 -10.81 -0.46
N PHE A 168 -3.42 -11.44 0.43
CA PHE A 168 -3.89 -12.51 1.29
C PHE A 168 -5.10 -12.09 2.14
N LEU A 169 -4.98 -10.99 2.89
CA LEU A 169 -6.00 -10.54 3.83
C LEU A 169 -7.28 -10.04 3.13
N THR A 170 -7.15 -9.28 2.05
CA THR A 170 -8.31 -8.79 1.28
C THR A 170 -9.05 -9.90 0.55
N THR A 171 -8.30 -10.86 -0.03
CA THR A 171 -8.89 -12.06 -0.65
C THR A 171 -9.58 -12.93 0.40
N ARG A 172 -8.93 -13.12 1.55
CA ARG A 172 -9.49 -13.89 2.67
C ARG A 172 -10.78 -13.24 3.21
N ALA A 173 -10.81 -11.92 3.36
CA ALA A 173 -12.02 -11.20 3.78
C ALA A 173 -13.17 -11.42 2.78
N SER A 174 -12.89 -11.36 1.47
CA SER A 174 -13.89 -11.63 0.43
C SER A 174 -14.38 -13.09 0.45
N LEU A 175 -13.50 -14.06 0.72
CA LEU A 175 -13.89 -15.46 0.87
C LEU A 175 -14.78 -15.70 2.09
N LEU A 176 -14.52 -15.01 3.20
CA LEU A 176 -15.31 -15.13 4.42
C LEU A 176 -16.67 -14.43 4.34
N SER A 177 -16.80 -13.40 3.52
CA SER A 177 -18.07 -12.70 3.29
C SER A 177 -18.98 -13.40 2.26
N MET A 178 -18.46 -14.42 1.56
CA MET A 178 -19.21 -15.16 0.54
C MET A 178 -20.15 -16.17 1.18
N ASP A 179 -21.41 -16.19 0.75
CA ASP A 179 -22.36 -17.21 1.15
C ASP A 179 -21.96 -18.59 0.60
N SER A 180 -21.75 -19.55 1.51
CA SER A 180 -21.37 -20.92 1.16
C SER A 180 -22.45 -21.64 0.35
N SER A 181 -23.72 -21.28 0.51
CA SER A 181 -24.86 -21.86 -0.22
C SER A 181 -24.69 -21.74 -1.75
N LEU A 182 -23.99 -20.70 -2.24
CA LEU A 182 -23.72 -20.53 -3.67
C LEU A 182 -22.79 -21.62 -4.23
N VAL A 183 -21.82 -22.05 -3.44
CA VAL A 183 -20.91 -23.15 -3.81
C VAL A 183 -21.63 -24.48 -3.76
N ASP A 184 -22.47 -24.70 -2.76
CA ASP A 184 -23.26 -25.92 -2.60
C ASP A 184 -24.30 -26.06 -3.73
N ALA A 185 -24.94 -24.95 -4.13
CA ALA A 185 -25.83 -24.91 -5.29
C ALA A 185 -25.10 -25.27 -6.60
N ALA A 186 -23.88 -24.75 -6.79
CA ALA A 186 -23.08 -25.10 -7.96
C ALA A 186 -22.71 -26.59 -7.99
N ARG A 187 -22.37 -27.16 -6.83
CA ARG A 187 -22.09 -28.61 -6.70
C ARG A 187 -23.32 -29.47 -6.95
N SER A 188 -24.50 -29.02 -6.53
CA SER A 188 -25.78 -29.73 -6.79
C SER A 188 -26.11 -29.75 -8.28
N LEU A 189 -25.59 -28.86 -9.07
CA LEU A 189 -25.66 -28.81 -10.54
C LEU A 189 -24.57 -29.67 -11.23
N ASN A 190 -23.93 -30.60 -10.51
CA ASN A 190 -22.85 -31.45 -11.00
C ASN A 190 -21.58 -30.70 -11.49
N HIS A 191 -21.35 -29.47 -11.04
CA HIS A 191 -20.09 -28.80 -11.34
C HIS A 191 -18.93 -29.41 -10.54
N THR A 192 -17.81 -29.62 -11.21
CA THR A 192 -16.57 -30.01 -10.57
C THR A 192 -16.06 -28.92 -9.60
N PRO A 193 -15.21 -29.21 -8.61
CA PRO A 193 -14.63 -28.21 -7.73
C PRO A 193 -13.92 -27.08 -8.48
N ALA A 194 -13.23 -27.39 -9.59
CA ALA A 194 -12.55 -26.41 -10.43
C ALA A 194 -13.53 -25.49 -11.17
N GLU A 195 -14.65 -26.06 -11.68
CA GLU A 195 -15.72 -25.27 -12.31
C GLU A 195 -16.44 -24.37 -11.30
N SER A 196 -16.78 -24.88 -10.12
CA SER A 196 -17.36 -24.12 -9.02
C SER A 196 -16.43 -22.97 -8.60
N PHE A 197 -15.14 -23.23 -8.49
CA PHE A 197 -14.16 -22.18 -8.23
C PHE A 197 -14.16 -21.10 -9.33
N ARG A 198 -14.04 -21.50 -10.59
CA ARG A 198 -13.91 -20.58 -11.73
C ARG A 198 -15.19 -19.77 -12.00
N ARG A 199 -16.37 -20.41 -11.83
CA ARG A 199 -17.67 -19.82 -12.19
C ARG A 199 -18.34 -19.07 -11.04
N VAL A 200 -18.08 -19.47 -9.79
CA VAL A 200 -18.72 -18.90 -8.60
C VAL A 200 -17.72 -18.20 -7.70
N THR A 201 -16.72 -18.91 -7.17
CA THR A 201 -15.82 -18.35 -6.17
C THR A 201 -14.96 -17.22 -6.73
N PHE A 202 -14.27 -17.48 -7.84
CA PHE A 202 -13.32 -16.52 -8.42
C PHE A 202 -13.95 -15.17 -8.80
N PRO A 203 -15.12 -15.10 -9.48
CA PRO A 203 -15.78 -13.82 -9.75
C PRO A 203 -16.13 -13.03 -8.50
N ILE A 204 -16.54 -13.70 -7.43
CA ILE A 204 -16.92 -13.05 -6.16
C ILE A 204 -15.69 -12.47 -5.45
N ILE A 205 -14.57 -13.17 -5.46
CA ILE A 205 -13.36 -12.71 -4.76
C ILE A 205 -12.49 -11.75 -5.61
N ARG A 206 -12.76 -11.60 -6.91
CA ARG A 206 -12.00 -10.69 -7.79
C ARG A 206 -11.85 -9.27 -7.24
N PRO A 207 -12.90 -8.62 -6.69
CA PRO A 207 -12.75 -7.29 -6.11
C PRO A 207 -11.76 -7.26 -4.93
N GLY A 208 -11.76 -8.29 -4.09
CA GLY A 208 -10.80 -8.41 -2.98
C GLY A 208 -9.36 -8.63 -3.46
N ILE A 209 -9.17 -9.47 -4.48
CA ILE A 209 -7.86 -9.64 -5.13
C ILE A 209 -7.39 -8.31 -5.73
N ALA A 210 -8.25 -7.61 -6.45
CA ALA A 210 -7.93 -6.32 -7.07
C ALA A 210 -7.56 -5.25 -6.02
N ALA A 211 -8.30 -5.17 -4.91
CA ALA A 211 -8.00 -4.26 -3.82
C ALA A 211 -6.61 -4.54 -3.20
N GLY A 212 -6.32 -5.80 -2.90
CA GLY A 212 -5.01 -6.19 -2.38
C GLY A 212 -3.88 -5.97 -3.38
N ALA A 213 -4.13 -6.24 -4.66
CA ALA A 213 -3.18 -6.00 -5.75
C ALA A 213 -2.86 -4.51 -5.89
N LEU A 214 -3.87 -3.63 -5.83
CA LEU A 214 -3.67 -2.17 -5.85
C LEU A 214 -2.86 -1.68 -4.65
N LEU A 215 -3.15 -2.15 -3.45
CA LEU A 215 -2.37 -1.81 -2.26
C LEU A 215 -0.91 -2.25 -2.40
N THR A 216 -0.68 -3.46 -2.91
CA THR A 216 0.67 -3.98 -3.17
C THR A 216 1.39 -3.18 -4.24
N ALA A 217 0.71 -2.82 -5.33
CA ALA A 217 1.27 -2.02 -6.42
C ALA A 217 1.67 -0.61 -5.93
N LEU A 218 0.79 0.05 -5.17
CA LEU A 218 1.07 1.36 -4.57
C LEU A 218 2.24 1.29 -3.59
N TYR A 219 2.30 0.25 -2.77
CA TYR A 219 3.43 0.04 -1.87
C TYR A 219 4.73 -0.12 -2.66
N ALA A 220 4.76 -1.01 -3.66
CA ALA A 220 5.96 -1.31 -4.44
C ALA A 220 6.52 -0.09 -5.18
N ILE A 221 5.66 0.79 -5.72
CA ILE A 221 6.10 1.99 -6.43
C ILE A 221 6.55 3.11 -5.47
N SER A 222 6.07 3.10 -4.22
CA SER A 222 6.41 4.12 -3.21
C SER A 222 7.54 3.69 -2.27
N ASP A 223 7.90 2.42 -2.23
CA ASP A 223 8.98 1.93 -1.38
C ASP A 223 10.34 2.45 -1.89
N PHE A 224 10.98 3.22 -1.02
CA PHE A 224 12.33 3.73 -1.25
C PHE A 224 13.38 2.80 -0.61
N GLY A 225 13.11 2.34 0.61
CA GLY A 225 14.11 1.70 1.45
C GLY A 225 14.66 0.41 0.84
N THR A 226 13.79 -0.50 0.42
CA THR A 226 14.23 -1.78 -0.15
C THR A 226 15.01 -1.61 -1.45
N PRO A 227 14.55 -0.83 -2.45
CA PRO A 227 15.33 -0.57 -3.66
C PRO A 227 16.70 0.08 -3.39
N ALA A 228 16.77 1.00 -2.42
CA ALA A 228 18.03 1.66 -2.06
C ALA A 228 19.05 0.66 -1.49
N PHE A 229 18.65 -0.18 -0.53
CA PHE A 229 19.52 -1.20 0.05
C PHE A 229 19.89 -2.32 -0.94
N MET A 230 18.96 -2.67 -1.83
CA MET A 230 19.20 -3.64 -2.90
C MET A 230 19.92 -3.07 -4.11
N GLN A 231 20.25 -1.78 -4.14
CA GLN A 231 20.91 -1.09 -5.26
C GLN A 231 20.09 -1.20 -6.57
N ALA A 232 18.77 -1.13 -6.49
CA ALA A 232 17.92 -1.15 -7.65
C ALA A 232 17.72 0.27 -8.20
N ASN A 233 17.94 0.45 -9.51
CA ASN A 233 17.71 1.72 -10.21
C ASN A 233 16.23 1.88 -10.56
N VAL A 234 15.47 2.47 -9.63
CA VAL A 234 14.04 2.81 -9.77
C VAL A 234 13.83 4.28 -9.39
N PHE A 235 12.64 4.83 -9.65
CA PHE A 235 12.36 6.25 -9.38
C PHE A 235 12.64 6.66 -7.94
N THR A 236 12.17 5.92 -6.95
CA THR A 236 12.34 6.27 -5.55
C THR A 236 13.81 6.36 -5.13
N SER A 237 14.64 5.42 -5.56
CA SER A 237 16.09 5.45 -5.27
C SER A 237 16.80 6.57 -6.04
N ARG A 238 16.35 6.90 -7.25
CA ARG A 238 16.92 7.99 -8.05
C ARG A 238 16.55 9.36 -7.47
N ILE A 239 15.28 9.61 -7.17
CA ILE A 239 14.82 10.84 -6.52
C ILE A 239 15.61 11.12 -5.24
N TYR A 240 15.79 10.10 -4.42
CA TYR A 240 16.59 10.25 -3.20
C TYR A 240 18.06 10.56 -3.48
N GLY A 241 18.64 9.92 -4.49
CA GLY A 241 20.02 10.19 -4.91
C GLY A 241 20.22 11.63 -5.34
N GLU A 242 19.33 12.18 -6.15
CA GLU A 242 19.37 13.60 -6.59
C GLU A 242 19.14 14.55 -5.41
N PHE A 243 18.16 14.23 -4.54
CA PHE A 243 17.91 15.04 -3.34
C PHE A 243 19.12 15.06 -2.40
N SER A 244 19.78 13.93 -2.17
CA SER A 244 20.97 13.81 -1.32
C SER A 244 22.21 14.46 -1.96
N GLY A 245 22.25 14.57 -3.28
CA GLY A 245 23.29 15.28 -4.05
C GLY A 245 23.11 16.79 -4.11
N PHE A 246 22.16 17.38 -3.37
CA PHE A 246 21.78 18.80 -3.40
C PHE A 246 21.24 19.30 -4.76
N ALA A 247 20.82 18.38 -5.62
CA ALA A 247 20.20 18.67 -6.92
C ALA A 247 18.66 18.55 -6.81
N VAL A 248 18.06 19.28 -5.86
CA VAL A 248 16.65 19.17 -5.48
C VAL A 248 15.72 19.50 -6.65
N GLU A 249 16.12 20.41 -7.53
CA GLU A 249 15.40 20.77 -8.74
C GLU A 249 15.25 19.59 -9.71
N TYR A 250 16.24 18.71 -9.80
CA TYR A 250 16.18 17.50 -10.63
C TYR A 250 15.40 16.36 -9.97
N ALA A 251 15.36 16.34 -8.65
CA ALA A 251 14.53 15.39 -7.90
C ALA A 251 13.03 15.71 -8.01
N ALA A 252 12.68 16.98 -8.33
CA ALA A 252 11.30 17.44 -8.47
C ALA A 252 10.76 17.29 -9.92
N LEU A 253 11.60 16.98 -10.90
CA LEU A 253 11.22 16.66 -12.28
C LEU A 253 10.82 15.19 -12.42
#